data_d85a90d772bc0ab25ec6140367fceed3
#
_entry.id   d85a90d772bc0ab25ec6140367fceed3
#
_cell.length_a   1.000
_cell.length_b   1.000
_cell.length_c   1.000
_cell.angle_alpha   90.00
_cell.angle_beta   90.00
_cell.angle_gamma   90.00
#
_symmetry.space_group_name_H-M   'P 1'
#
loop_
_entity.id
_entity.type
_entity.pdbx_description
1 polymer ?
#
loop_
_entity_poly.entity_id
_entity_poly.type
_entity_poly.pdbx_seq_one_letter_code
_entity_poly.pdbx_strand_id
1 'polypeptide(L)'
;MKRFEGKVAIVTGGARDLGRAVSVKLAAEGAKVCVNYFGSEENAQETLRIIKENGGTAIAVKGDMTKAADVKNLFAKTAEAFGPVVHVLVNVVGGIVGRKQITEQDEAWYDLLMDINLRSVFLCTREVVPMMTEGGAIVNFSSQAARDGGGPGASMYATAKAAVLCHTRAMAKELGPKGIRVNALTPGMINTSFHDRFTKPEARQNLHNTAPLRREGEAYEVADLVCYLASDESSYITGTGIDINGGTLFS
;
A
#
# COMPACT_ATOMS: atom_id res chain seq x y z
N MET A 1 -16.10 3.79 -19.75
CA MET A 1 -14.90 4.69 -19.66
C MET A 1 -14.01 4.13 -18.55
N LYS A 2 -12.69 4.09 -18.75
CA LYS A 2 -11.77 3.61 -17.72
C LYS A 2 -11.59 4.68 -16.64
N ARG A 3 -11.66 4.32 -15.35
CA ARG A 3 -11.61 5.28 -14.22
C ARG A 3 -10.32 6.13 -14.16
N PHE A 4 -9.22 5.60 -14.68
CA PHE A 4 -7.89 6.23 -14.60
C PHE A 4 -7.31 6.58 -15.98
N GLU A 5 -8.15 6.72 -17.01
CA GLU A 5 -7.66 7.10 -18.34
C GLU A 5 -6.87 8.42 -18.30
N GLY A 6 -5.63 8.38 -18.81
CA GLY A 6 -4.73 9.54 -18.78
C GLY A 6 -4.08 9.84 -17.42
N LYS A 7 -4.45 9.18 -16.34
CA LYS A 7 -3.87 9.40 -14.99
C LYS A 7 -2.56 8.63 -14.82
N VAL A 8 -1.64 9.19 -14.02
CA VAL A 8 -0.37 8.57 -13.61
C VAL A 8 -0.48 8.08 -12.18
N ALA A 9 -0.12 6.83 -11.94
CA ALA A 9 -0.11 6.21 -10.63
C ALA A 9 1.28 5.68 -10.26
N ILE A 10 1.67 5.83 -8.99
CA ILE A 10 2.87 5.22 -8.41
C ILE A 10 2.42 4.21 -7.38
N VAL A 11 2.94 2.97 -7.47
CA VAL A 11 2.68 1.90 -6.49
C VAL A 11 4.02 1.47 -5.88
N THR A 12 4.24 1.83 -4.61
CA THR A 12 5.43 1.37 -3.89
C THR A 12 5.29 -0.11 -3.54
N GLY A 13 6.35 -0.90 -3.68
CA GLY A 13 6.25 -2.35 -3.50
C GLY A 13 5.30 -3.03 -4.49
N GLY A 14 5.11 -2.44 -5.69
CA GLY A 14 4.11 -2.82 -6.68
C GLY A 14 4.38 -4.12 -7.45
N ALA A 15 5.49 -4.84 -7.17
CA ALA A 15 5.96 -5.93 -8.02
C ALA A 15 5.41 -7.32 -7.66
N ARG A 16 4.79 -7.53 -6.52
CA ARG A 16 4.28 -8.83 -6.07
C ARG A 16 3.07 -8.68 -5.15
N ASP A 17 2.41 -9.79 -4.88
CA ASP A 17 1.30 -9.88 -3.91
C ASP A 17 0.26 -8.75 -4.09
N LEU A 18 -0.11 -8.06 -3.02
CA LEU A 18 -1.06 -6.94 -3.03
C LEU A 18 -0.61 -5.81 -3.98
N GLY A 19 0.70 -5.49 -3.98
CA GLY A 19 1.24 -4.46 -4.85
C GLY A 19 1.07 -4.78 -6.33
N ARG A 20 1.31 -6.05 -6.75
CA ARG A 20 1.05 -6.51 -8.12
C ARG A 20 -0.42 -6.39 -8.48
N ALA A 21 -1.31 -6.89 -7.62
CA ALA A 21 -2.75 -6.83 -7.88
C ALA A 21 -3.22 -5.38 -8.09
N VAL A 22 -2.74 -4.45 -7.23
CA VAL A 22 -3.02 -3.01 -7.35
C VAL A 22 -2.46 -2.43 -8.65
N SER A 23 -1.18 -2.72 -8.97
CA SER A 23 -0.54 -2.21 -10.18
C SER A 23 -1.25 -2.67 -11.46
N VAL A 24 -1.59 -3.95 -11.53
CA VAL A 24 -2.30 -4.55 -12.67
C VAL A 24 -3.71 -3.95 -12.79
N LYS A 25 -4.44 -3.81 -11.68
CA LYS A 25 -5.80 -3.26 -11.69
C LYS A 25 -5.83 -1.79 -12.13
N LEU A 26 -4.97 -0.94 -11.56
CA LEU A 26 -4.86 0.47 -11.97
C LEU A 26 -4.53 0.60 -13.46
N ALA A 27 -3.61 -0.22 -13.98
CA ALA A 27 -3.26 -0.21 -15.40
C ALA A 27 -4.41 -0.69 -16.30
N ALA A 28 -5.12 -1.75 -15.89
CA ALA A 28 -6.29 -2.25 -16.61
C ALA A 28 -7.42 -1.20 -16.71
N GLU A 29 -7.49 -0.32 -15.70
CA GLU A 29 -8.43 0.79 -15.65
C GLU A 29 -7.91 2.10 -16.26
N GLY A 30 -6.77 2.04 -16.98
CA GLY A 30 -6.28 3.12 -17.83
C GLY A 30 -5.16 3.96 -17.27
N ALA A 31 -4.70 3.70 -16.04
CA ALA A 31 -3.55 4.41 -15.48
C ALA A 31 -2.24 4.03 -16.20
N LYS A 32 -1.33 5.01 -16.32
CA LYS A 32 0.10 4.76 -16.54
C LYS A 32 0.73 4.50 -15.18
N VAL A 33 1.30 3.31 -14.96
CA VAL A 33 1.72 2.87 -13.62
C VAL A 33 3.24 2.82 -13.50
N CYS A 34 3.78 3.50 -12.49
CA CYS A 34 5.16 3.30 -12.05
C CYS A 34 5.17 2.28 -10.90
N VAL A 35 5.75 1.12 -11.16
CA VAL A 35 5.89 0.00 -10.23
C VAL A 35 7.23 0.12 -9.51
N ASN A 36 7.24 0.47 -8.23
CA ASN A 36 8.47 0.38 -7.45
C ASN A 36 8.71 -1.04 -6.96
N TYR A 37 9.97 -1.46 -6.95
CA TYR A 37 10.42 -2.71 -6.35
C TYR A 37 11.80 -2.54 -5.67
N PHE A 38 12.13 -3.45 -4.74
CA PHE A 38 13.43 -3.45 -4.07
C PHE A 38 14.19 -4.76 -4.28
N GLY A 39 13.60 -5.89 -3.93
CA GLY A 39 14.32 -7.17 -3.83
C GLY A 39 14.36 -8.01 -5.11
N SER A 40 13.26 -8.10 -5.86
CA SER A 40 13.16 -9.03 -7.01
C SER A 40 12.82 -8.28 -8.29
N GLU A 41 13.79 -8.22 -9.18
CA GLU A 41 13.60 -7.69 -10.53
C GLU A 41 12.71 -8.62 -11.38
N GLU A 42 12.84 -9.93 -11.21
CA GLU A 42 12.01 -10.93 -11.87
C GLU A 42 10.52 -10.69 -11.61
N ASN A 43 10.15 -10.49 -10.34
CA ASN A 43 8.77 -10.13 -9.98
C ASN A 43 8.30 -8.81 -10.62
N ALA A 44 9.19 -7.83 -10.75
CA ALA A 44 8.85 -6.57 -11.38
C ALA A 44 8.63 -6.75 -12.88
N GLN A 45 9.49 -7.50 -13.57
CA GLN A 45 9.33 -7.82 -14.99
C GLN A 45 8.06 -8.63 -15.26
N GLU A 46 7.74 -9.61 -14.40
CA GLU A 46 6.48 -10.35 -14.50
C GLU A 46 5.26 -9.44 -14.35
N THR A 47 5.29 -8.48 -13.41
CA THR A 47 4.20 -7.51 -13.27
C THR A 47 4.05 -6.64 -14.52
N LEU A 48 5.17 -6.16 -15.08
CA LEU A 48 5.13 -5.40 -16.34
C LEU A 48 4.60 -6.25 -17.50
N ARG A 49 5.00 -7.52 -17.59
CA ARG A 49 4.50 -8.45 -18.62
C ARG A 49 2.97 -8.58 -18.55
N ILE A 50 2.44 -8.85 -17.34
CA ILE A 50 0.99 -8.96 -17.11
C ILE A 50 0.27 -7.66 -17.50
N ILE A 51 0.79 -6.51 -17.11
CA ILE A 51 0.20 -5.21 -17.44
C ILE A 51 0.18 -5.01 -18.96
N LYS A 52 1.28 -5.31 -19.65
CA LYS A 52 1.42 -5.15 -21.10
C LYS A 52 0.47 -6.09 -21.87
N GLU A 53 0.36 -7.34 -21.47
CA GLU A 53 -0.54 -8.33 -22.08
C GLU A 53 -2.01 -7.93 -21.97
N ASN A 54 -2.36 -7.22 -20.89
CA ASN A 54 -3.69 -6.64 -20.69
C ASN A 54 -3.87 -5.25 -21.36
N GLY A 55 -2.93 -4.82 -22.21
CA GLY A 55 -2.99 -3.55 -22.94
C GLY A 55 -2.74 -2.31 -22.08
N GLY A 56 -2.19 -2.46 -20.88
CA GLY A 56 -1.81 -1.37 -19.99
C GLY A 56 -0.41 -0.83 -20.25
N THR A 57 -0.05 0.25 -19.57
CA THR A 57 1.24 0.92 -19.66
C THR A 57 1.88 1.02 -18.28
N ALA A 58 3.11 0.51 -18.14
CA ALA A 58 3.84 0.63 -16.89
C ALA A 58 5.37 0.66 -17.09
N ILE A 59 6.07 1.23 -16.10
CA ILE A 59 7.51 1.12 -15.91
C ILE A 59 7.81 0.50 -14.55
N ALA A 60 8.99 -0.09 -14.39
CA ALA A 60 9.49 -0.56 -13.09
C ALA A 60 10.72 0.25 -12.68
N VAL A 61 10.76 0.67 -11.42
CA VAL A 61 11.87 1.42 -10.84
C VAL A 61 12.33 0.77 -9.55
N LYS A 62 13.60 0.34 -9.52
CA LYS A 62 14.23 -0.20 -8.32
C LYS A 62 14.53 0.91 -7.32
N GLY A 63 14.24 0.68 -6.03
CA GLY A 63 14.57 1.62 -4.97
C GLY A 63 14.07 1.18 -3.61
N ASP A 64 14.84 1.48 -2.58
CA ASP A 64 14.47 1.30 -1.18
C ASP A 64 13.72 2.54 -0.69
N MET A 65 12.42 2.38 -0.43
CA MET A 65 11.56 3.50 -0.03
C MET A 65 11.86 4.03 1.38
N THR A 66 12.77 3.41 2.11
CA THR A 66 13.32 3.96 3.37
C THR A 66 14.43 4.99 3.14
N LYS A 67 14.93 5.12 1.90
CA LYS A 67 16.03 5.99 1.51
C LYS A 67 15.54 7.17 0.67
N ALA A 68 15.75 8.38 1.14
CA ALA A 68 15.28 9.59 0.46
C ALA A 68 15.82 9.74 -0.97
N ALA A 69 17.06 9.28 -1.25
CA ALA A 69 17.64 9.33 -2.58
C ALA A 69 16.89 8.41 -3.56
N ASP A 70 16.54 7.19 -3.13
CA ASP A 70 15.81 6.23 -3.95
C ASP A 70 14.37 6.69 -4.20
N VAL A 71 13.73 7.29 -3.19
CA VAL A 71 12.41 7.91 -3.35
C VAL A 71 12.47 9.00 -4.41
N LYS A 72 13.40 9.96 -4.30
CA LYS A 72 13.57 11.01 -5.33
C LYS A 72 13.80 10.43 -6.72
N ASN A 73 14.63 9.39 -6.85
CA ASN A 73 14.86 8.71 -8.13
C ASN A 73 13.57 8.10 -8.69
N LEU A 74 12.75 7.45 -7.86
CA LEU A 74 11.45 6.89 -8.26
C LEU A 74 10.56 7.95 -8.89
N PHE A 75 10.40 9.10 -8.23
CA PHE A 75 9.55 10.19 -8.70
C PHE A 75 10.12 10.87 -9.95
N ALA A 76 11.44 11.07 -10.03
CA ALA A 76 12.11 11.60 -11.21
C ALA A 76 11.93 10.69 -12.45
N LYS A 77 12.10 9.37 -12.28
CA LYS A 77 11.86 8.38 -13.35
C LYS A 77 10.40 8.31 -13.78
N THR A 78 9.48 8.50 -12.84
CA THR A 78 8.05 8.59 -13.16
C THR A 78 7.76 9.82 -14.00
N ALA A 79 8.31 10.98 -13.62
CA ALA A 79 8.14 12.22 -14.38
C ALA A 79 8.77 12.16 -15.78
N GLU A 80 9.95 11.53 -15.89
CA GLU A 80 10.62 11.30 -17.19
C GLU A 80 9.75 10.46 -18.14
N ALA A 81 9.11 9.41 -17.62
CA ALA A 81 8.33 8.47 -18.44
C ALA A 81 6.91 8.96 -18.75
N PHE A 82 6.24 9.64 -17.81
CA PHE A 82 4.80 9.89 -17.88
C PHE A 82 4.39 11.36 -17.71
N GLY A 83 5.37 12.24 -17.52
CA GLY A 83 5.13 13.67 -17.25
C GLY A 83 5.12 14.01 -15.75
N PRO A 84 5.13 15.31 -15.43
CA PRO A 84 5.42 15.81 -14.09
C PRO A 84 4.26 15.65 -13.08
N VAL A 85 3.06 15.30 -13.54
CA VAL A 85 1.88 15.20 -12.68
C VAL A 85 1.64 13.76 -12.25
N VAL A 86 1.53 13.53 -10.96
CA VAL A 86 1.12 12.25 -10.36
C VAL A 86 -0.28 12.40 -9.80
N HIS A 87 -1.19 11.53 -10.19
CA HIS A 87 -2.59 11.57 -9.78
C HIS A 87 -2.90 10.64 -8.61
N VAL A 88 -2.17 9.50 -8.53
CA VAL A 88 -2.40 8.47 -7.51
C VAL A 88 -1.06 8.01 -6.94
N LEU A 89 -0.94 8.01 -5.61
CA LEU A 89 0.13 7.33 -4.88
C LEU A 89 -0.46 6.21 -4.03
N VAL A 90 0.04 4.98 -4.20
CA VAL A 90 -0.32 3.85 -3.36
C VAL A 90 0.91 3.37 -2.59
N ASN A 91 0.90 3.57 -1.27
CA ASN A 91 1.97 3.16 -0.37
C ASN A 91 1.72 1.75 0.14
N VAL A 92 2.24 0.73 -0.58
CA VAL A 92 2.12 -0.70 -0.21
C VAL A 92 3.33 -1.18 0.58
N VAL A 93 4.51 -0.56 0.40
CA VAL A 93 5.74 -0.96 1.13
C VAL A 93 5.48 -1.05 2.62
N GLY A 94 5.89 -2.16 3.21
CA GLY A 94 5.76 -2.45 4.63
C GLY A 94 5.67 -3.94 4.91
N GLY A 95 5.78 -4.32 6.17
CA GLY A 95 5.67 -5.71 6.60
C GLY A 95 6.11 -5.93 8.03
N ILE A 96 5.78 -7.13 8.55
CA ILE A 96 6.14 -7.51 9.93
C ILE A 96 7.61 -7.96 10.07
N VAL A 97 8.26 -8.34 8.97
CA VAL A 97 9.65 -8.87 8.87
C VAL A 97 9.89 -10.12 9.70
N GLY A 98 9.33 -10.20 10.89
CA GLY A 98 9.42 -11.28 11.85
C GLY A 98 8.64 -10.96 13.11
N ARG A 99 8.69 -11.86 14.10
CA ARG A 99 8.06 -11.66 15.41
C ARG A 99 9.11 -11.78 16.50
N LYS A 100 9.15 -10.80 17.42
CA LYS A 100 10.00 -10.78 18.60
C LYS A 100 9.17 -10.37 19.82
N GLN A 101 9.39 -11.04 20.97
CA GLN A 101 8.83 -10.58 22.23
C GLN A 101 9.44 -9.22 22.60
N ILE A 102 8.74 -8.42 23.41
CA ILE A 102 9.18 -7.07 23.73
C ILE A 102 10.60 -7.03 24.33
N THR A 103 10.97 -8.01 25.12
CA THR A 103 12.30 -8.14 25.75
C THR A 103 13.42 -8.54 24.78
N GLU A 104 13.06 -8.98 23.57
CA GLU A 104 13.99 -9.37 22.50
C GLU A 104 14.16 -8.28 21.44
N GLN A 105 13.37 -7.21 21.54
CA GLN A 105 13.40 -6.09 20.60
C GLN A 105 14.47 -5.09 21.02
N ASP A 106 15.47 -4.91 20.16
CA ASP A 106 16.51 -3.88 20.29
C ASP A 106 16.14 -2.62 19.45
N GLU A 107 16.96 -1.59 19.57
CA GLU A 107 16.81 -0.33 18.82
C GLU A 107 16.84 -0.57 17.29
N ALA A 108 17.71 -1.48 16.83
CA ALA A 108 17.81 -1.80 15.41
C ALA A 108 16.52 -2.45 14.88
N TRP A 109 15.86 -3.29 15.69
CA TRP A 109 14.55 -3.85 15.36
C TRP A 109 13.46 -2.78 15.31
N TYR A 110 13.47 -1.86 16.27
CA TYR A 110 12.57 -0.71 16.30
C TYR A 110 12.76 0.14 15.03
N ASP A 111 13.98 0.56 14.73
CA ASP A 111 14.31 1.37 13.57
C ASP A 111 13.88 0.70 12.26
N LEU A 112 14.19 -0.59 12.11
CA LEU A 112 13.83 -1.37 10.93
C LEU A 112 12.31 -1.33 10.69
N LEU A 113 11.49 -1.62 11.71
CA LEU A 113 10.04 -1.70 11.55
C LEU A 113 9.42 -0.32 11.34
N MET A 114 9.92 0.71 12.00
CA MET A 114 9.48 2.09 11.77
C MET A 114 9.88 2.59 10.38
N ASP A 115 11.09 2.28 9.92
CA ASP A 115 11.58 2.69 8.61
C ASP A 115 10.77 2.09 7.47
N ILE A 116 10.59 0.78 7.47
CA ILE A 116 9.88 0.12 6.36
C ILE A 116 8.38 0.41 6.35
N ASN A 117 7.74 0.65 7.50
CA ASN A 117 6.29 0.82 7.58
C ASN A 117 5.82 2.28 7.64
N LEU A 118 6.60 3.19 8.26
CA LEU A 118 6.20 4.59 8.44
C LEU A 118 7.09 5.57 7.68
N ARG A 119 8.43 5.48 7.81
CA ARG A 119 9.35 6.38 7.09
C ARG A 119 9.14 6.31 5.58
N SER A 120 8.93 5.10 5.03
CA SER A 120 8.64 4.91 3.61
C SER A 120 7.40 5.68 3.15
N VAL A 121 6.31 5.60 3.92
CA VAL A 121 5.07 6.34 3.66
C VAL A 121 5.31 7.85 3.73
N PHE A 122 5.99 8.32 4.78
CA PHE A 122 6.33 9.73 4.95
C PHE A 122 7.15 10.27 3.76
N LEU A 123 8.23 9.58 3.39
CA LEU A 123 9.12 10.03 2.31
C LEU A 123 8.38 10.10 0.96
N CYS A 124 7.60 9.07 0.63
CA CYS A 124 6.84 9.06 -0.62
C CYS A 124 5.73 10.12 -0.63
N THR A 125 5.03 10.31 0.50
CA THR A 125 4.00 11.36 0.62
C THR A 125 4.62 12.75 0.45
N ARG A 126 5.74 13.02 1.11
CA ARG A 126 6.47 14.29 1.00
C ARG A 126 6.88 14.59 -0.45
N GLU A 127 7.37 13.58 -1.17
CA GLU A 127 7.85 13.75 -2.54
C GLU A 127 6.73 13.88 -3.57
N VAL A 128 5.58 13.22 -3.35
CA VAL A 128 4.47 13.27 -4.30
C VAL A 128 3.68 14.58 -4.24
N VAL A 129 3.54 15.19 -3.06
CA VAL A 129 2.67 16.36 -2.86
C VAL A 129 2.95 17.51 -3.83
N PRO A 130 4.21 17.89 -4.13
CA PRO A 130 4.49 18.93 -5.14
C PRO A 130 4.11 18.54 -6.57
N MET A 131 3.91 17.25 -6.86
CA MET A 131 3.57 16.72 -8.18
C MET A 131 2.06 16.45 -8.33
N MET A 132 1.29 16.59 -7.26
CA MET A 132 -0.17 16.38 -7.28
C MET A 132 -0.93 17.68 -7.58
N THR A 133 -2.05 17.51 -8.26
CA THR A 133 -3.04 18.56 -8.51
C THR A 133 -4.36 18.22 -7.82
N GLU A 134 -5.34 19.10 -7.90
CA GLU A 134 -6.72 18.83 -7.47
C GLU A 134 -7.25 17.52 -8.06
N GLY A 135 -7.96 16.73 -7.27
CA GLY A 135 -8.41 15.38 -7.60
C GLY A 135 -7.38 14.28 -7.35
N GLY A 136 -6.18 14.63 -6.85
CA GLY A 136 -5.17 13.65 -6.46
C GLY A 136 -5.61 12.74 -5.31
N ALA A 137 -5.09 11.51 -5.27
CA ALA A 137 -5.40 10.55 -4.22
C ALA A 137 -4.16 9.81 -3.70
N ILE A 138 -4.04 9.72 -2.38
CA ILE A 138 -3.02 8.91 -1.69
C ILE A 138 -3.74 7.79 -0.94
N VAL A 139 -3.31 6.54 -1.18
CA VAL A 139 -3.87 5.36 -0.51
C VAL A 139 -2.75 4.64 0.24
N ASN A 140 -2.87 4.57 1.56
CA ASN A 140 -1.88 4.00 2.44
C ASN A 140 -2.29 2.59 2.91
N PHE A 141 -1.34 1.66 2.95
CA PHE A 141 -1.56 0.34 3.55
C PHE A 141 -1.21 0.36 5.04
N SER A 142 -2.23 0.40 5.87
CA SER A 142 -2.15 0.08 7.29
C SER A 142 -2.34 -1.44 7.49
N SER A 143 -3.01 -1.87 8.54
CA SER A 143 -3.29 -3.28 8.87
C SER A 143 -4.38 -3.32 9.92
N GLN A 144 -5.14 -4.43 10.01
CA GLN A 144 -5.97 -4.73 11.18
C GLN A 144 -5.16 -4.65 12.48
N ALA A 145 -3.88 -5.08 12.45
CA ALA A 145 -2.97 -4.99 13.60
C ALA A 145 -2.83 -3.56 14.18
N ALA A 146 -3.07 -2.52 13.38
CA ALA A 146 -3.08 -1.13 13.86
C ALA A 146 -4.21 -0.83 14.85
N ARG A 147 -5.23 -1.66 14.89
CA ARG A 147 -6.43 -1.50 15.73
C ARG A 147 -6.45 -2.45 16.93
N ASP A 148 -6.04 -3.72 16.71
CA ASP A 148 -6.10 -4.78 17.73
C ASP A 148 -4.72 -5.09 18.35
N GLY A 149 -3.65 -4.43 17.91
CA GLY A 149 -2.28 -4.69 18.40
C GLY A 149 -1.59 -5.86 17.70
N GLY A 150 -2.31 -6.62 16.88
CA GLY A 150 -1.81 -7.83 16.22
C GLY A 150 -1.56 -8.99 17.18
N GLY A 151 -1.01 -10.08 16.68
CA GLY A 151 -0.67 -11.24 17.52
C GLY A 151 0.67 -11.07 18.26
N PRO A 152 1.00 -11.99 19.19
CA PRO A 152 2.23 -11.95 19.96
C PRO A 152 3.48 -11.69 19.10
N GLY A 153 4.36 -10.81 19.57
CA GLY A 153 5.59 -10.42 18.87
C GLY A 153 5.41 -9.45 17.71
N ALA A 154 4.21 -8.88 17.50
CA ALA A 154 3.92 -7.93 16.44
C ALA A 154 3.90 -6.46 16.89
N SER A 155 4.26 -6.14 18.13
CA SER A 155 4.03 -4.83 18.75
C SER A 155 4.56 -3.67 17.90
N MET A 156 5.81 -3.70 17.45
CA MET A 156 6.38 -2.59 16.65
C MET A 156 5.74 -2.48 15.27
N TYR A 157 5.40 -3.60 14.64
CA TYR A 157 4.64 -3.59 13.40
C TYR A 157 3.26 -2.93 13.59
N ALA A 158 2.51 -3.37 14.62
CA ALA A 158 1.20 -2.82 14.94
C ALA A 158 1.28 -1.31 15.24
N THR A 159 2.27 -0.89 16.04
CA THR A 159 2.53 0.51 16.34
C THR A 159 2.81 1.33 15.08
N ALA A 160 3.70 0.86 14.19
CA ALA A 160 4.01 1.55 12.95
C ALA A 160 2.78 1.64 12.03
N LYS A 161 1.96 0.59 11.95
CA LYS A 161 0.72 0.59 11.16
C LYS A 161 -0.36 1.48 11.77
N ALA A 162 -0.43 1.63 13.10
CA ALA A 162 -1.27 2.62 13.77
C ALA A 162 -0.80 4.06 13.48
N ALA A 163 0.52 4.29 13.46
CA ALA A 163 1.10 5.56 13.06
C ALA A 163 0.74 5.94 11.61
N VAL A 164 0.67 4.98 10.68
CA VAL A 164 0.19 5.20 9.31
C VAL A 164 -1.26 5.69 9.29
N LEU A 165 -2.15 5.16 10.13
CA LEU A 165 -3.54 5.67 10.25
C LEU A 165 -3.55 7.12 10.75
N CYS A 166 -2.74 7.43 11.76
CA CYS A 166 -2.63 8.80 12.28
C CYS A 166 -2.08 9.74 11.20
N HIS A 167 -1.00 9.35 10.51
CA HIS A 167 -0.42 10.11 9.40
C HIS A 167 -1.43 10.35 8.27
N THR A 168 -2.22 9.34 7.91
CA THR A 168 -3.31 9.45 6.92
C THR A 168 -4.29 10.56 7.30
N ARG A 169 -4.74 10.61 8.56
CA ARG A 169 -5.65 11.65 9.04
C ARG A 169 -5.02 13.06 9.04
N ALA A 170 -3.75 13.14 9.43
CA ALA A 170 -3.02 14.41 9.40
C ALA A 170 -2.89 14.94 7.97
N MET A 171 -2.48 14.08 7.02
CA MET A 171 -2.35 14.46 5.61
C MET A 171 -3.69 14.78 4.96
N ALA A 172 -4.76 14.09 5.33
CA ALA A 172 -6.11 14.41 4.84
C ALA A 172 -6.54 15.85 5.23
N LYS A 173 -6.21 16.28 6.46
CA LYS A 173 -6.47 17.65 6.89
C LYS A 173 -5.61 18.69 6.18
N GLU A 174 -4.32 18.38 5.97
CA GLU A 174 -3.36 19.27 5.35
C GLU A 174 -3.58 19.43 3.84
N LEU A 175 -3.91 18.34 3.15
CA LEU A 175 -4.01 18.28 1.70
C LEU A 175 -5.44 18.44 1.17
N GLY A 176 -6.44 18.23 2.03
CA GLY A 176 -7.86 18.43 1.68
C GLY A 176 -8.17 19.78 1.06
N PRO A 177 -7.66 20.93 1.60
CA PRO A 177 -7.84 22.23 0.97
C PRO A 177 -7.27 22.37 -0.44
N LYS A 178 -6.36 21.45 -0.84
CA LYS A 178 -5.81 21.36 -2.21
C LYS A 178 -6.56 20.37 -3.11
N GLY A 179 -7.69 19.84 -2.64
CA GLY A 179 -8.48 18.82 -3.36
C GLY A 179 -7.80 17.45 -3.44
N ILE A 180 -6.82 17.15 -2.57
CA ILE A 180 -6.10 15.87 -2.53
C ILE A 180 -6.67 15.03 -1.38
N ARG A 181 -7.13 13.82 -1.68
CA ARG A 181 -7.69 12.88 -0.69
C ARG A 181 -6.60 11.93 -0.20
N VAL A 182 -6.61 11.62 1.08
CA VAL A 182 -5.67 10.68 1.70
C VAL A 182 -6.44 9.68 2.55
N ASN A 183 -6.40 8.41 2.18
CA ASN A 183 -7.09 7.33 2.88
C ASN A 183 -6.16 6.16 3.16
N ALA A 184 -6.56 5.29 4.04
CA ALA A 184 -5.86 4.04 4.32
C ALA A 184 -6.80 2.84 4.24
N LEU A 185 -6.22 1.65 4.00
CA LEU A 185 -6.91 0.39 4.22
C LEU A 185 -6.29 -0.31 5.43
N THR A 186 -7.13 -1.09 6.11
CA THR A 186 -6.71 -1.96 7.21
C THR A 186 -7.01 -3.41 6.84
N PRO A 187 -6.17 -4.04 5.97
CA PRO A 187 -6.38 -5.43 5.60
C PRO A 187 -6.27 -6.36 6.80
N GLY A 188 -7.15 -7.34 6.85
CA GLY A 188 -7.03 -8.52 7.68
C GLY A 188 -6.14 -9.58 7.02
N MET A 189 -6.55 -10.84 7.13
CA MET A 189 -5.82 -11.95 6.49
C MET A 189 -6.17 -12.04 5.01
N ILE A 190 -5.20 -11.76 4.15
CA ILE A 190 -5.33 -11.81 2.69
C ILE A 190 -4.39 -12.90 2.16
N ASN A 191 -4.90 -13.78 1.32
CA ASN A 191 -4.15 -14.87 0.70
C ASN A 191 -2.98 -14.33 -0.15
N THR A 192 -1.78 -14.34 0.43
CA THR A 192 -0.55 -13.78 -0.14
C THR A 192 0.66 -14.47 0.46
N SER A 193 1.82 -14.35 -0.20
CA SER A 193 3.09 -14.87 0.30
C SER A 193 3.50 -14.32 1.68
N PHE A 194 2.92 -13.18 2.11
CA PHE A 194 3.10 -12.66 3.45
C PHE A 194 2.54 -13.63 4.51
N HIS A 195 1.31 -14.12 4.33
CA HIS A 195 0.69 -15.05 5.27
C HIS A 195 1.29 -16.45 5.17
N ASP A 196 1.76 -16.89 4.00
CA ASP A 196 2.50 -18.14 3.85
C ASP A 196 3.77 -18.15 4.72
N ARG A 197 4.42 -16.98 4.84
CA ARG A 197 5.68 -16.83 5.58
C ARG A 197 5.50 -16.54 7.08
N PHE A 198 4.49 -15.76 7.46
CA PHE A 198 4.38 -15.18 8.80
C PHE A 198 3.18 -15.65 9.62
N THR A 199 2.29 -16.48 9.04
CA THR A 199 1.09 -16.96 9.71
C THR A 199 1.09 -18.48 9.74
N LYS A 200 0.92 -19.04 10.93
CA LYS A 200 0.86 -20.50 11.10
C LYS A 200 -0.38 -21.08 10.41
N PRO A 201 -0.30 -22.29 9.83
CA PRO A 201 -1.45 -22.94 9.19
C PRO A 201 -2.68 -23.03 10.08
N GLU A 202 -2.49 -23.31 11.38
CA GLU A 202 -3.58 -23.41 12.35
C GLU A 202 -4.32 -22.07 12.54
N ALA A 203 -3.58 -20.93 12.47
CA ALA A 203 -4.19 -19.60 12.56
C ALA A 203 -4.99 -19.28 11.30
N ARG A 204 -4.52 -19.69 10.11
CA ARG A 204 -5.29 -19.58 8.85
C ARG A 204 -6.55 -20.44 8.91
N GLN A 205 -6.44 -21.69 9.36
CA GLN A 205 -7.58 -22.59 9.54
C GLN A 205 -8.60 -22.03 10.54
N ASN A 206 -8.11 -21.45 11.66
CA ASN A 206 -9.00 -20.86 12.67
C ASN A 206 -9.78 -19.66 12.11
N LEU A 207 -9.23 -18.89 11.19
CA LEU A 207 -9.94 -17.81 10.52
C LEU A 207 -11.21 -18.32 9.80
N HIS A 208 -11.15 -19.47 9.13
CA HIS A 208 -12.30 -20.09 8.48
C HIS A 208 -13.44 -20.42 9.45
N ASN A 209 -13.11 -20.60 10.74
CA ASN A 209 -14.10 -20.88 11.78
C ASN A 209 -14.63 -19.59 12.46
N THR A 210 -13.81 -18.55 12.55
CA THR A 210 -14.09 -17.36 13.37
C THR A 210 -14.48 -16.11 12.57
N ALA A 211 -13.96 -15.96 11.34
CA ALA A 211 -14.33 -14.82 10.51
C ALA A 211 -15.79 -14.94 10.02
N PRO A 212 -16.59 -13.88 10.06
CA PRO A 212 -17.95 -13.88 9.53
C PRO A 212 -18.03 -14.37 8.07
N LEU A 213 -17.10 -13.96 7.20
CA LEU A 213 -17.05 -14.44 5.81
C LEU A 213 -16.37 -15.80 5.62
N ARG A 214 -15.84 -16.40 6.69
CA ARG A 214 -15.28 -17.76 6.74
C ARG A 214 -14.22 -18.07 5.69
N ARG A 215 -13.47 -17.07 5.26
CA ARG A 215 -12.36 -17.21 4.30
C ARG A 215 -11.35 -16.09 4.45
N GLU A 216 -10.18 -16.30 3.90
CA GLU A 216 -9.23 -15.23 3.64
C GLU A 216 -9.77 -14.32 2.52
N GLY A 217 -9.33 -13.06 2.52
CA GLY A 217 -9.55 -12.18 1.38
C GLY A 217 -8.55 -12.51 0.26
N GLU A 218 -8.87 -12.10 -0.95
CA GLU A 218 -8.00 -12.24 -2.11
C GLU A 218 -7.35 -10.89 -2.48
N ALA A 219 -6.17 -10.93 -3.09
CA ALA A 219 -5.43 -9.73 -3.45
C ALA A 219 -6.21 -8.79 -4.40
N TYR A 220 -7.04 -9.34 -5.28
CA TYR A 220 -7.88 -8.53 -6.18
C TYR A 220 -8.97 -7.75 -5.42
N GLU A 221 -9.53 -8.28 -4.33
CA GLU A 221 -10.52 -7.57 -3.50
C GLU A 221 -9.91 -6.33 -2.85
N VAL A 222 -8.65 -6.43 -2.42
CA VAL A 222 -7.88 -5.30 -1.91
C VAL A 222 -7.59 -4.29 -3.02
N ALA A 223 -7.22 -4.75 -4.21
CA ALA A 223 -6.98 -3.88 -5.37
C ALA A 223 -8.24 -3.13 -5.81
N ASP A 224 -9.41 -3.77 -5.75
CA ASP A 224 -10.70 -3.13 -6.05
C ASP A 224 -10.99 -1.97 -5.08
N LEU A 225 -10.76 -2.16 -3.77
CA LEU A 225 -10.93 -1.11 -2.78
C LEU A 225 -9.90 0.03 -2.98
N VAL A 226 -8.65 -0.29 -3.31
CA VAL A 226 -7.63 0.73 -3.65
C VAL A 226 -8.10 1.57 -4.84
N CYS A 227 -8.54 0.94 -5.92
CA CYS A 227 -9.04 1.65 -7.10
C CYS A 227 -10.28 2.50 -6.79
N TYR A 228 -11.20 2.02 -5.96
CA TYR A 228 -12.33 2.83 -5.49
C TYR A 228 -11.85 4.07 -4.74
N LEU A 229 -10.96 3.92 -3.74
CA LEU A 229 -10.43 5.04 -2.94
C LEU A 229 -9.57 6.01 -3.76
N ALA A 230 -8.91 5.53 -4.81
CA ALA A 230 -8.12 6.36 -5.70
C ALA A 230 -8.94 7.10 -6.75
N SER A 231 -10.19 6.68 -7.01
CA SER A 231 -11.04 7.23 -8.06
C SER A 231 -11.96 8.37 -7.57
N ASP A 232 -12.57 9.06 -8.51
CA ASP A 232 -13.54 10.13 -8.24
C ASP A 232 -14.86 9.61 -7.63
N GLU A 233 -15.08 8.28 -7.66
CA GLU A 233 -16.23 7.62 -7.01
C GLU A 233 -16.19 7.76 -5.48
N SER A 234 -15.02 8.01 -4.89
CA SER A 234 -14.82 8.25 -3.46
C SER A 234 -14.51 9.74 -3.14
N SER A 235 -15.05 10.68 -3.94
CA SER A 235 -14.73 12.10 -3.87
C SER A 235 -15.00 12.76 -2.50
N TYR A 236 -15.89 12.18 -1.68
CA TYR A 236 -16.20 12.68 -0.34
C TYR A 236 -15.62 11.82 0.78
N ILE A 237 -14.64 10.96 0.45
CA ILE A 237 -13.95 10.07 1.42
C ILE A 237 -12.49 10.51 1.56
N THR A 238 -12.13 11.02 2.75
CA THR A 238 -10.73 11.36 3.10
C THR A 238 -10.50 11.21 4.59
N GLY A 239 -9.27 10.87 5.01
CA GLY A 239 -8.87 10.72 6.41
C GLY A 239 -9.35 9.43 7.07
N THR A 240 -9.91 8.49 6.32
CA THR A 240 -10.42 7.23 6.87
C THR A 240 -9.42 6.08 6.74
N GLY A 241 -9.59 5.08 7.62
CA GLY A 241 -9.00 3.75 7.46
C GLY A 241 -10.13 2.75 7.27
N ILE A 242 -10.23 2.16 6.07
CA ILE A 242 -11.32 1.23 5.74
C ILE A 242 -10.86 -0.20 6.03
N ASP A 243 -11.65 -0.90 6.83
CA ASP A 243 -11.41 -2.31 7.12
C ASP A 243 -11.78 -3.18 5.92
N ILE A 244 -10.84 -4.07 5.54
CA ILE A 244 -11.04 -5.13 4.56
C ILE A 244 -10.52 -6.43 5.16
N ASN A 245 -11.33 -7.05 6.02
CA ASN A 245 -10.90 -8.11 6.92
C ASN A 245 -11.91 -9.26 7.07
N GLY A 246 -12.94 -9.32 6.23
CA GLY A 246 -13.96 -10.38 6.29
C GLY A 246 -14.81 -10.36 7.57
N GLY A 247 -14.83 -9.22 8.30
CA GLY A 247 -15.58 -9.03 9.53
C GLY A 247 -14.87 -9.55 10.78
N THR A 248 -13.56 -9.83 10.73
CA THR A 248 -12.80 -10.29 11.91
C THR A 248 -12.61 -9.21 12.97
N LEU A 249 -12.76 -7.95 12.60
CA LEU A 249 -12.75 -6.80 13.49
C LEU A 249 -13.71 -5.73 12.96
N PHE A 250 -14.48 -5.14 13.85
CA PHE A 250 -15.33 -3.99 13.60
C PHE A 250 -14.73 -2.76 14.28
N SER A 251 -14.55 -1.64 13.55
CA SER A 251 -13.98 -0.39 14.07
C SER A 251 -14.95 0.78 13.98
#